data_3234c0702e626a8a22507eb20b2e1972
#
_entry.id   3234c0702e626a8a22507eb20b2e1972
#
_cell.length_a   1.000
_cell.length_b   1.000
_cell.length_c   1.000
_cell.angle_alpha   90.00
_cell.angle_beta   90.00
_cell.angle_gamma   90.00
#
_symmetry.space_group_name_H-M   'P 1'
#
loop_
_entity.id
_entity.type
_entity.pdbx_description
1 polymer ?
#
loop_
_entity_poly.entity_id
_entity_poly.type
_entity_poly.pdbx_seq_one_letter_code
_entity_poly.pdbx_strand_id
1 'polypeptide(L)'
;VRFTAKSTLEMRCPITGMRIPLTPEELALIVRAPAAEWREVDECALALGVDAATLADLAERGLLLSDADAPLAQALRDGEARLEAVGWHPDAALYHAASQWQGVIGEEGRRRHDDAAHRERLQQHAATLGPLPPHAWRREDALARSPLPIEPLDDAFATTLRARRTTRHFRTEVALPLADFTRVLYGTFGTLGAETLAPDMVALRRTSASGGGLHPIDAYPLVINVEGLAPGVYHYESDTHALALLQPLARERARALASALTIGQEYFAEAHALVFHVARLDRHHWKYRRHPKAYKAVLLDSGHLSQTFYLLAAERGLGAFYTAAINDADVAALLKLRPQVEIAIGANGVGVPDPSRDLLHLKPVPWAAVAE
;
A
#
# COMPACT_ATOMS: atom_id res chain seq x y z
N VAL A 1 -15.13 -35.39 -22.54
CA VAL A 1 -14.79 -34.13 -21.83
C VAL A 1 -15.98 -33.77 -20.96
N ARG A 2 -15.80 -33.67 -19.63
CA ARG A 2 -16.86 -33.26 -18.70
C ARG A 2 -16.59 -31.82 -18.28
N PHE A 3 -17.55 -30.92 -18.47
CA PHE A 3 -17.50 -29.56 -17.97
C PHE A 3 -18.45 -29.46 -16.77
N THR A 4 -17.93 -28.96 -15.64
CA THR A 4 -18.77 -28.46 -14.55
C THR A 4 -18.50 -26.96 -14.43
N ALA A 5 -19.47 -26.13 -14.75
CA ALA A 5 -19.41 -24.71 -14.47
C ALA A 5 -20.36 -24.40 -13.30
N LYS A 6 -19.79 -24.00 -12.16
CA LYS A 6 -20.52 -23.25 -11.15
C LYS A 6 -20.27 -21.78 -11.49
N SER A 7 -21.13 -21.18 -12.30
CA SER A 7 -21.04 -19.77 -12.64
C SER A 7 -21.96 -18.97 -11.69
N THR A 8 -21.38 -18.10 -10.90
CA THR A 8 -22.11 -17.02 -10.22
C THR A 8 -21.84 -15.73 -10.99
N LEU A 9 -22.91 -15.02 -11.35
CA LEU A 9 -22.77 -13.66 -11.88
C LEU A 9 -22.63 -12.71 -10.71
N GLU A 10 -21.62 -11.86 -10.73
CA GLU A 10 -21.47 -10.76 -9.77
C GLU A 10 -21.02 -9.49 -10.49
N MET A 11 -21.56 -8.34 -10.08
CA MET A 11 -21.02 -7.04 -10.41
C MET A 11 -20.07 -6.59 -9.30
N ARG A 12 -18.96 -5.97 -9.69
CA ARG A 12 -17.99 -5.37 -8.76
C ARG A 12 -17.95 -3.87 -8.97
N CYS A 13 -18.15 -3.13 -7.88
CA CYS A 13 -18.14 -1.69 -7.92
C CYS A 13 -16.71 -1.16 -7.62
N PRO A 14 -16.07 -0.40 -8.53
CA PRO A 14 -14.74 0.16 -8.30
C PRO A 14 -14.72 1.35 -7.32
N ILE A 15 -15.89 1.83 -6.91
CA ILE A 15 -16.03 2.96 -5.96
C ILE A 15 -16.12 2.45 -4.53
N THR A 16 -16.98 1.44 -4.30
CA THR A 16 -17.27 0.93 -2.95
C THR A 16 -16.58 -0.39 -2.63
N GLY A 17 -16.01 -1.07 -3.62
CA GLY A 17 -15.49 -2.43 -3.48
C GLY A 17 -16.58 -3.50 -3.35
N MET A 18 -17.86 -3.13 -3.38
CA MET A 18 -18.98 -4.05 -3.23
C MET A 18 -18.98 -5.10 -4.31
N ARG A 19 -19.36 -6.32 -3.92
CA ARG A 19 -19.66 -7.45 -4.80
C ARG A 19 -21.14 -7.73 -4.72
N ILE A 20 -21.83 -7.57 -5.82
CA ILE A 20 -23.28 -7.65 -5.87
C ILE A 20 -23.64 -8.84 -6.76
N PRO A 21 -24.25 -9.90 -6.21
CA PRO A 21 -24.72 -11.02 -7.03
C PRO A 21 -25.80 -10.56 -7.98
N LEU A 22 -25.80 -11.11 -9.20
CA LEU A 22 -26.74 -10.80 -10.27
C LEU A 22 -27.45 -12.05 -10.76
N THR A 23 -28.69 -11.89 -11.19
CA THR A 23 -29.33 -12.87 -12.05
C THR A 23 -29.07 -12.58 -13.54
N PRO A 24 -29.26 -13.55 -14.45
CA PRO A 24 -29.16 -13.31 -15.89
C PRO A 24 -30.15 -12.23 -16.39
N GLU A 25 -31.33 -12.16 -15.82
CA GLU A 25 -32.36 -11.18 -16.12
C GLU A 25 -31.94 -9.77 -15.71
N GLU A 26 -31.39 -9.60 -14.50
CA GLU A 26 -30.84 -8.32 -14.03
C GLU A 26 -29.68 -7.85 -14.91
N LEU A 27 -28.75 -8.76 -15.28
CA LEU A 27 -27.68 -8.42 -16.21
C LEU A 27 -28.24 -7.94 -17.55
N ALA A 28 -29.25 -8.59 -18.09
CA ALA A 28 -29.85 -8.19 -19.33
C ALA A 28 -30.54 -6.80 -19.24
N LEU A 29 -31.10 -6.46 -18.09
CA LEU A 29 -31.64 -5.11 -17.83
C LEU A 29 -30.53 -4.07 -17.77
N ILE A 30 -29.46 -4.32 -17.00
CA ILE A 30 -28.33 -3.39 -16.84
C ILE A 30 -27.64 -3.09 -18.18
N VAL A 31 -27.44 -4.12 -19.02
CA VAL A 31 -26.82 -3.96 -20.35
C VAL A 31 -27.68 -3.12 -21.29
N ARG A 32 -29.00 -3.16 -21.12
CA ARG A 32 -29.95 -2.37 -21.94
C ARG A 32 -30.22 -0.99 -21.37
N ALA A 33 -29.87 -0.74 -20.09
CA ALA A 33 -30.07 0.56 -19.46
C ALA A 33 -29.25 1.64 -20.16
N PRO A 34 -29.74 2.89 -20.26
CA PRO A 34 -29.00 3.99 -20.87
C PRO A 34 -27.74 4.30 -20.04
N ALA A 35 -26.57 4.23 -20.67
CA ALA A 35 -25.30 4.34 -20.00
C ALA A 35 -24.70 5.77 -19.93
N ALA A 36 -25.23 6.71 -20.69
CA ALA A 36 -24.61 8.03 -20.88
C ALA A 36 -25.52 9.22 -20.54
N GLU A 37 -26.78 9.00 -20.29
CA GLU A 37 -27.78 10.08 -20.09
C GLU A 37 -28.68 9.78 -18.90
N TRP A 38 -28.93 10.79 -18.09
CA TRP A 38 -29.97 10.73 -17.07
C TRP A 38 -31.36 10.71 -17.71
N ARG A 39 -32.20 9.81 -17.27
CA ARG A 39 -33.60 9.67 -17.74
C ARG A 39 -34.53 9.48 -16.56
N GLU A 40 -35.76 9.91 -16.72
CA GLU A 40 -36.82 9.66 -15.76
C GLU A 40 -37.07 8.16 -15.57
N VAL A 41 -37.31 7.75 -14.33
CA VAL A 41 -37.47 6.33 -13.99
C VAL A 41 -38.60 5.67 -14.75
N ASP A 42 -39.73 6.36 -14.97
CA ASP A 42 -40.88 5.85 -15.69
C ASP A 42 -40.58 5.66 -17.18
N GLU A 43 -39.82 6.55 -17.79
CA GLU A 43 -39.36 6.39 -19.18
C GLU A 43 -38.42 5.20 -19.34
N CYS A 44 -37.48 5.03 -18.38
CA CYS A 44 -36.57 3.89 -18.37
C CYS A 44 -37.34 2.56 -18.16
N ALA A 45 -38.27 2.53 -17.23
CA ALA A 45 -39.09 1.37 -16.94
C ALA A 45 -39.88 0.93 -18.18
N LEU A 46 -40.54 1.87 -18.87
CA LEU A 46 -41.28 1.63 -20.12
C LEU A 46 -40.32 1.10 -21.21
N ALA A 47 -39.16 1.72 -21.41
CA ALA A 47 -38.22 1.33 -22.46
C ALA A 47 -37.60 -0.06 -22.21
N LEU A 48 -37.44 -0.45 -20.97
CA LEU A 48 -36.85 -1.74 -20.56
C LEU A 48 -37.94 -2.84 -20.40
N GLY A 49 -39.20 -2.47 -20.34
CA GLY A 49 -40.33 -3.39 -20.17
C GLY A 49 -40.45 -3.95 -18.75
N VAL A 50 -40.12 -3.14 -17.74
CA VAL A 50 -40.19 -3.45 -16.30
C VAL A 50 -40.99 -2.39 -15.57
N ASP A 51 -41.28 -2.60 -14.30
CA ASP A 51 -41.89 -1.58 -13.45
C ASP A 51 -40.80 -0.66 -12.80
N ALA A 52 -41.20 0.50 -12.34
CA ALA A 52 -40.30 1.46 -11.69
C ALA A 52 -39.71 0.88 -10.39
N ALA A 53 -40.43 0.00 -9.69
CA ALA A 53 -39.95 -0.62 -8.45
C ALA A 53 -38.74 -1.54 -8.70
N THR A 54 -38.70 -2.25 -9.82
CA THR A 54 -37.57 -3.06 -10.25
C THR A 54 -36.32 -2.20 -10.46
N LEU A 55 -36.44 -1.03 -11.09
CA LEU A 55 -35.31 -0.12 -11.27
C LEU A 55 -34.84 0.53 -9.94
N ALA A 56 -35.80 0.84 -9.05
CA ALA A 56 -35.50 1.35 -7.73
C ALA A 56 -34.69 0.32 -6.89
N ASP A 57 -35.06 -0.97 -6.89
CA ASP A 57 -34.31 -2.04 -6.24
C ASP A 57 -32.89 -2.16 -6.78
N LEU A 58 -32.69 -2.14 -8.09
CA LEU A 58 -31.39 -2.18 -8.71
C LEU A 58 -30.53 -0.97 -8.30
N ALA A 59 -31.12 0.22 -8.19
CA ALA A 59 -30.43 1.42 -7.74
C ALA A 59 -30.09 1.38 -6.24
N GLU A 60 -30.99 0.92 -5.39
CA GLU A 60 -30.76 0.73 -3.95
C GLU A 60 -29.63 -0.27 -3.66
N ARG A 61 -29.47 -1.27 -4.51
CA ARG A 61 -28.38 -2.23 -4.45
C ARG A 61 -27.08 -1.72 -5.08
N GLY A 62 -27.09 -0.56 -5.72
CA GLY A 62 -25.91 0.04 -6.37
C GLY A 62 -25.58 -0.56 -7.73
N LEU A 63 -26.53 -1.18 -8.39
CA LEU A 63 -26.40 -1.75 -9.74
C LEU A 63 -26.71 -0.73 -10.83
N LEU A 64 -27.47 0.31 -10.49
CA LEU A 64 -27.72 1.49 -11.31
C LEU A 64 -27.39 2.76 -10.54
N LEU A 65 -26.93 3.79 -11.23
CA LEU A 65 -26.79 5.12 -10.66
C LEU A 65 -28.18 5.77 -10.59
N SER A 66 -28.45 6.44 -9.47
CA SER A 66 -29.66 7.26 -9.30
C SER A 66 -29.30 8.62 -8.71
N ASP A 67 -30.17 9.61 -8.92
CA ASP A 67 -30.07 10.95 -8.30
C ASP A 67 -30.76 11.02 -6.94
N ALA A 68 -31.26 9.86 -6.44
CA ALA A 68 -31.91 9.77 -5.14
C ALA A 68 -31.03 10.35 -4.02
N ASP A 69 -31.66 11.02 -3.06
CA ASP A 69 -31.02 11.52 -1.84
C ASP A 69 -30.84 10.36 -0.84
N ALA A 70 -29.96 9.41 -1.22
CA ALA A 70 -29.59 8.26 -0.42
C ALA A 70 -28.07 8.15 -0.33
N PRO A 71 -27.50 7.74 0.84
CA PRO A 71 -26.05 7.72 1.05
C PRO A 71 -25.29 6.92 0.00
N LEU A 72 -25.80 5.76 -0.44
CA LEU A 72 -25.13 4.94 -1.46
C LEU A 72 -25.18 5.62 -2.83
N ALA A 73 -26.32 6.17 -3.23
CA ALA A 73 -26.47 6.86 -4.50
C ALA A 73 -25.53 8.07 -4.58
N GLN A 74 -25.44 8.87 -3.52
CA GLN A 74 -24.51 9.98 -3.42
C GLN A 74 -23.06 9.51 -3.50
N ALA A 75 -22.69 8.46 -2.74
CA ALA A 75 -21.33 7.92 -2.74
C ALA A 75 -20.90 7.41 -4.12
N LEU A 76 -21.81 6.78 -4.86
CA LEU A 76 -21.57 6.30 -6.22
C LEU A 76 -21.36 7.45 -7.20
N ARG A 77 -22.24 8.48 -7.19
CA ARG A 77 -22.09 9.66 -8.06
C ARG A 77 -20.79 10.42 -7.80
N ASP A 78 -20.50 10.69 -6.53
CA ASP A 78 -19.26 11.39 -6.14
C ASP A 78 -18.01 10.57 -6.46
N GLY A 79 -18.10 9.25 -6.28
CA GLY A 79 -17.01 8.33 -6.62
C GLY A 79 -16.75 8.26 -8.11
N GLU A 80 -17.79 8.17 -8.94
CA GLU A 80 -17.66 8.19 -10.40
C GLU A 80 -17.05 9.49 -10.90
N ALA A 81 -17.54 10.63 -10.41
CA ALA A 81 -17.00 11.93 -10.75
C ALA A 81 -15.50 12.05 -10.37
N ARG A 82 -15.10 11.50 -9.21
CA ARG A 82 -13.69 11.50 -8.80
C ARG A 82 -12.83 10.57 -9.65
N LEU A 83 -13.28 9.35 -9.95
CA LEU A 83 -12.55 8.43 -10.83
C LEU A 83 -12.30 9.06 -12.20
N GLU A 84 -13.29 9.73 -12.76
CA GLU A 84 -13.18 10.44 -14.03
C GLU A 84 -12.23 11.64 -13.93
N ALA A 85 -12.40 12.48 -12.93
CA ALA A 85 -11.58 13.68 -12.72
C ALA A 85 -10.10 13.34 -12.53
N VAL A 86 -9.79 12.31 -11.72
CA VAL A 86 -8.42 11.81 -11.49
C VAL A 86 -7.89 11.05 -12.69
N GLY A 87 -8.76 10.45 -13.50
CA GLY A 87 -8.38 9.69 -14.71
C GLY A 87 -7.88 8.29 -14.40
N TRP A 88 -8.58 7.57 -13.56
CA TRP A 88 -8.31 6.18 -13.29
C TRP A 88 -8.50 5.27 -14.52
N HIS A 89 -7.66 4.24 -14.62
CA HIS A 89 -7.97 3.11 -15.49
C HIS A 89 -8.99 2.20 -14.76
N PRO A 90 -10.08 1.76 -15.42
CA PRO A 90 -11.15 1.00 -14.77
C PRO A 90 -10.67 -0.25 -14.03
N ASP A 91 -9.80 -1.06 -14.65
CA ASP A 91 -9.26 -2.27 -14.03
C ASP A 91 -8.40 -1.96 -12.79
N ALA A 92 -7.66 -0.85 -12.81
CA ALA A 92 -6.86 -0.42 -11.67
C ALA A 92 -7.73 0.05 -10.51
N ALA A 93 -8.81 0.79 -10.79
CA ALA A 93 -9.78 1.21 -9.79
C ALA A 93 -10.47 0.00 -9.15
N LEU A 94 -10.86 -0.98 -9.97
CA LEU A 94 -11.46 -2.22 -9.49
C LEU A 94 -10.50 -3.02 -8.62
N TYR A 95 -9.24 -3.17 -9.04
CA TYR A 95 -8.22 -3.86 -8.26
C TYR A 95 -7.97 -3.16 -6.92
N HIS A 96 -7.84 -1.84 -6.95
CA HIS A 96 -7.66 -1.03 -5.74
C HIS A 96 -8.81 -1.27 -4.76
N ALA A 97 -10.06 -1.08 -5.20
CA ALA A 97 -11.24 -1.28 -4.36
C ALA A 97 -11.36 -2.71 -3.80
N ALA A 98 -11.00 -3.72 -4.61
CA ALA A 98 -11.07 -5.13 -4.21
C ALA A 98 -9.96 -5.54 -3.23
N SER A 99 -8.87 -4.78 -3.14
CA SER A 99 -7.70 -5.07 -2.27
C SER A 99 -7.67 -4.25 -0.98
N GLN A 100 -8.65 -3.37 -0.75
CA GLN A 100 -8.75 -2.59 0.48
C GLN A 100 -9.14 -3.45 1.68
N TRP A 101 -8.44 -3.27 2.79
CA TRP A 101 -8.77 -3.89 4.07
C TRP A 101 -9.26 -2.86 5.07
N GLN A 102 -10.19 -3.29 5.93
CA GLN A 102 -10.71 -2.51 7.04
C GLN A 102 -10.93 -3.42 8.25
N GLY A 103 -10.38 -3.04 9.40
CA GLY A 103 -10.56 -3.77 10.67
C GLY A 103 -10.03 -5.21 10.65
N VAL A 104 -9.19 -5.57 9.67
CA VAL A 104 -8.64 -6.92 9.56
C VAL A 104 -7.62 -7.14 10.66
N ILE A 105 -7.74 -8.29 11.33
CA ILE A 105 -6.72 -8.80 12.26
C ILE A 105 -6.18 -10.09 11.67
N GLY A 106 -4.95 -10.06 11.19
CA GLY A 106 -4.28 -11.21 10.61
C GLY A 106 -4.01 -12.32 11.64
N GLU A 107 -3.80 -13.54 11.17
CA GLU A 107 -3.42 -14.65 12.06
C GLU A 107 -2.12 -14.37 12.82
N GLU A 108 -1.17 -13.68 12.18
CA GLU A 108 0.10 -13.26 12.81
C GLU A 108 -0.13 -12.16 13.86
N GLY A 109 -1.17 -11.32 13.73
CA GLY A 109 -1.54 -10.30 14.70
C GLY A 109 -2.17 -10.85 15.98
N ARG A 110 -2.67 -12.07 15.95
CA ARG A 110 -3.25 -12.75 17.11
C ARG A 110 -2.21 -13.51 17.94
N ARG A 111 -0.98 -13.60 17.47
CA ARG A 111 0.10 -14.36 18.10
C ARG A 111 1.35 -13.50 18.14
N ARG A 112 2.04 -13.47 19.29
CA ARG A 112 3.39 -12.93 19.35
C ARG A 112 4.24 -13.58 18.28
N HIS A 113 5.09 -12.79 17.61
CA HIS A 113 6.03 -13.32 16.65
C HIS A 113 6.93 -14.34 17.36
N ASP A 114 6.69 -15.61 17.04
CA ASP A 114 7.47 -16.74 17.54
C ASP A 114 8.03 -17.48 16.33
N ASP A 115 9.34 -17.48 16.21
CA ASP A 115 10.05 -18.11 15.10
C ASP A 115 9.82 -19.63 15.03
N ALA A 116 9.59 -20.29 16.16
CA ALA A 116 9.27 -21.72 16.20
C ALA A 116 7.90 -21.97 15.55
N ALA A 117 6.89 -21.22 15.96
CA ALA A 117 5.56 -21.28 15.35
C ALA A 117 5.56 -20.88 13.89
N HIS A 118 6.42 -19.93 13.48
CA HIS A 118 6.57 -19.56 12.07
C HIS A 118 7.16 -20.72 11.25
N ARG A 119 8.21 -21.39 11.73
CA ARG A 119 8.79 -22.57 11.07
C ARG A 119 7.79 -23.71 10.96
N GLU A 120 7.03 -23.98 12.01
CA GLU A 120 5.99 -25.02 12.00
C GLU A 120 4.93 -24.74 10.92
N ARG A 121 4.46 -23.48 10.80
CA ARG A 121 3.54 -23.08 9.72
C ARG A 121 4.12 -23.29 8.34
N LEU A 122 5.39 -22.95 8.13
CA LEU A 122 6.06 -23.22 6.83
C LEU A 122 6.14 -24.71 6.53
N GLN A 123 6.39 -25.55 7.54
CA GLN A 123 6.37 -27.01 7.38
C GLN A 123 4.97 -27.53 7.03
N GLN A 124 3.92 -27.00 7.69
CA GLN A 124 2.53 -27.32 7.38
C GLN A 124 2.15 -26.88 5.96
N HIS A 125 2.57 -25.68 5.52
CA HIS A 125 2.39 -25.24 4.14
C HIS A 125 3.10 -26.18 3.14
N ALA A 126 4.35 -26.58 3.42
CA ALA A 126 5.08 -27.50 2.57
C ALA A 126 4.41 -28.88 2.50
N ALA A 127 3.83 -29.35 3.61
CA ALA A 127 3.07 -30.60 3.64
C ALA A 127 1.78 -30.55 2.81
N THR A 128 1.13 -29.38 2.75
CA THR A 128 -0.17 -29.19 2.07
C THR A 128 -0.01 -28.81 0.60
N LEU A 129 0.93 -27.90 0.30
CA LEU A 129 1.09 -27.29 -1.03
C LEU A 129 2.27 -27.89 -1.82
N GLY A 130 3.03 -28.80 -1.21
CA GLY A 130 4.28 -29.30 -1.75
C GLY A 130 5.50 -28.46 -1.36
N PRO A 131 6.71 -28.90 -1.74
CA PRO A 131 7.94 -28.21 -1.39
C PRO A 131 7.98 -26.79 -1.99
N LEU A 132 8.60 -25.87 -1.24
CA LEU A 132 8.88 -24.53 -1.77
C LEU A 132 9.67 -24.64 -3.08
N PRO A 133 9.27 -23.96 -4.16
CA PRO A 133 10.03 -23.92 -5.40
C PRO A 133 11.49 -23.48 -5.17
N PRO A 134 12.45 -23.96 -5.98
CA PRO A 134 13.86 -23.62 -5.82
C PRO A 134 14.06 -22.08 -5.82
N HIS A 135 14.93 -21.58 -4.95
CA HIS A 135 15.25 -20.15 -4.86
C HIS A 135 15.95 -19.61 -6.12
N ALA A 136 16.64 -20.47 -6.87
CA ALA A 136 17.29 -20.13 -8.13
C ALA A 136 16.66 -20.92 -9.27
N TRP A 137 16.26 -20.21 -10.32
CA TRP A 137 15.74 -20.80 -11.53
C TRP A 137 16.83 -20.89 -12.61
N ARG A 138 17.08 -22.09 -13.14
CA ARG A 138 18.01 -22.30 -14.25
C ARG A 138 17.22 -22.64 -15.51
N ARG A 139 17.43 -21.84 -16.57
CA ARG A 139 16.82 -22.10 -17.88
C ARG A 139 17.47 -23.37 -18.49
N GLU A 140 16.65 -24.37 -18.78
CA GLU A 140 17.12 -25.63 -19.43
C GLU A 140 17.46 -25.40 -20.92
N ASP A 141 16.78 -24.43 -21.56
CA ASP A 141 16.96 -24.03 -22.94
C ASP A 141 18.12 -23.02 -23.15
N ALA A 142 18.97 -22.79 -22.17
CA ALA A 142 20.11 -21.91 -22.31
C ALA A 142 21.17 -22.51 -23.26
N LEU A 143 21.50 -21.81 -24.33
CA LEU A 143 22.49 -22.22 -25.31
C LEU A 143 23.91 -22.21 -24.75
N ALA A 144 24.20 -21.30 -23.83
CA ALA A 144 25.51 -21.18 -23.17
C ALA A 144 25.36 -20.53 -21.79
N ARG A 145 26.38 -20.71 -20.93
CA ARG A 145 26.50 -20.04 -19.64
C ARG A 145 27.90 -19.45 -19.51
N SER A 146 27.97 -18.16 -19.23
CA SER A 146 29.23 -17.46 -18.98
C SER A 146 29.32 -17.11 -17.51
N PRO A 147 30.26 -17.71 -16.76
CA PRO A 147 30.53 -17.31 -15.38
C PRO A 147 30.92 -15.82 -15.30
N LEU A 148 30.39 -15.11 -14.31
CA LEU A 148 30.76 -13.73 -14.07
C LEU A 148 31.72 -13.65 -12.87
N PRO A 149 32.74 -12.80 -12.93
CA PRO A 149 33.61 -12.56 -11.79
C PRO A 149 32.82 -11.92 -10.65
N ILE A 150 33.13 -12.31 -9.41
CA ILE A 150 32.52 -11.71 -8.22
C ILE A 150 33.50 -10.70 -7.68
N GLU A 151 33.09 -9.43 -7.69
CA GLU A 151 33.82 -8.37 -7.03
C GLU A 151 33.38 -8.26 -5.57
N PRO A 152 34.35 -8.13 -4.61
CA PRO A 152 34.01 -7.96 -3.21
C PRO A 152 33.16 -6.70 -2.97
N LEU A 153 32.09 -6.85 -2.19
CA LEU A 153 31.28 -5.73 -1.70
C LEU A 153 31.84 -5.31 -0.33
N ASP A 154 32.96 -4.56 -0.28
CA ASP A 154 33.72 -4.26 0.95
C ASP A 154 33.86 -2.76 1.26
N ASP A 155 33.36 -1.88 0.40
CA ASP A 155 33.29 -0.44 0.66
C ASP A 155 32.20 -0.05 1.67
N ALA A 156 32.16 1.23 2.03
CA ALA A 156 31.19 1.76 3.01
C ALA A 156 29.73 1.58 2.55
N PHE A 157 29.46 1.74 1.25
CA PHE A 157 28.12 1.57 0.70
C PHE A 157 27.72 0.09 0.74
N ALA A 158 28.61 -0.80 0.33
CA ALA A 158 28.41 -2.23 0.39
C ALA A 158 28.21 -2.72 1.84
N THR A 159 28.90 -2.11 2.81
CA THR A 159 28.68 -2.39 4.23
C THR A 159 27.27 -2.05 4.67
N THR A 160 26.73 -0.90 4.23
CA THR A 160 25.32 -0.51 4.49
C THR A 160 24.34 -1.49 3.82
N LEU A 161 24.60 -1.86 2.57
CA LEU A 161 23.77 -2.85 1.84
C LEU A 161 23.71 -4.18 2.60
N ARG A 162 24.84 -4.67 3.11
CA ARG A 162 24.92 -5.92 3.89
C ARG A 162 24.29 -5.81 5.28
N ALA A 163 24.34 -4.64 5.91
CA ALA A 163 23.72 -4.41 7.21
C ALA A 163 22.19 -4.33 7.15
N ARG A 164 21.61 -4.00 5.97
CA ARG A 164 20.18 -3.89 5.80
C ARG A 164 19.48 -5.22 6.09
N ARG A 165 18.54 -5.20 7.01
CA ARG A 165 17.67 -6.34 7.36
C ARG A 165 16.29 -5.83 7.78
N THR A 166 15.29 -6.73 7.77
CA THR A 166 13.98 -6.45 8.38
C THR A 166 14.07 -6.69 9.88
N THR A 167 13.81 -5.65 10.66
CA THR A 167 13.81 -5.69 12.12
C THR A 167 12.39 -5.71 12.63
N ARG A 168 12.10 -6.61 13.59
CA ARG A 168 10.79 -6.77 14.19
C ARG A 168 10.77 -6.51 15.70
N HIS A 169 11.93 -6.40 16.32
CA HIS A 169 12.08 -6.18 17.76
C HIS A 169 12.83 -4.88 18.04
N PHE A 170 12.24 -4.05 18.89
CA PHE A 170 12.73 -2.72 19.19
C PHE A 170 12.82 -2.50 20.70
N ARG A 171 13.76 -1.67 21.12
CA ARG A 171 13.98 -1.24 22.50
C ARG A 171 13.02 -0.12 22.83
N THR A 172 11.82 -0.48 23.28
CA THR A 172 10.72 0.47 23.50
C THR A 172 10.91 1.43 24.68
N GLU A 173 11.89 1.13 25.56
CA GLU A 173 12.26 1.92 26.73
C GLU A 173 13.13 3.15 26.42
N VAL A 174 13.79 3.16 25.26
CA VAL A 174 14.58 4.32 24.79
C VAL A 174 13.81 5.10 23.73
N ALA A 175 14.10 6.37 23.56
CA ALA A 175 13.57 7.15 22.45
C ALA A 175 14.46 7.02 21.21
N LEU A 176 13.87 7.10 20.03
CA LEU A 176 14.60 7.23 18.78
C LEU A 176 15.19 8.66 18.71
N PRO A 177 16.52 8.85 18.52
CA PRO A 177 17.09 10.17 18.39
C PRO A 177 16.45 10.96 17.22
N LEU A 178 16.10 12.21 17.47
CA LEU A 178 15.47 13.08 16.47
C LEU A 178 16.35 13.22 15.22
N ALA A 179 17.66 13.40 15.41
CA ALA A 179 18.60 13.55 14.31
C ALA A 179 18.65 12.34 13.37
N ASP A 180 18.51 11.14 13.90
CA ASP A 180 18.46 9.91 13.09
C ASP A 180 17.12 9.76 12.39
N PHE A 181 16.02 10.08 13.07
CA PHE A 181 14.69 10.06 12.46
C PHE A 181 14.57 11.07 11.31
N THR A 182 15.03 12.31 11.52
CA THR A 182 15.03 13.35 10.48
C THR A 182 15.90 12.98 9.30
N ARG A 183 17.08 12.37 9.54
CA ARG A 183 17.93 11.87 8.45
C ARG A 183 17.22 10.84 7.57
N VAL A 184 16.55 9.89 8.19
CA VAL A 184 15.80 8.86 7.47
C VAL A 184 14.64 9.48 6.68
N LEU A 185 13.86 10.40 7.27
CA LEU A 185 12.78 11.08 6.58
C LEU A 185 13.28 11.94 5.41
N TYR A 186 14.26 12.82 5.66
CA TYR A 186 14.80 13.70 4.63
C TYR A 186 15.43 12.93 3.49
N GLY A 187 16.27 11.95 3.81
CA GLY A 187 16.96 11.15 2.80
C GLY A 187 16.03 10.27 1.99
N THR A 188 14.83 9.92 2.50
CA THR A 188 13.84 9.13 1.76
C THR A 188 12.87 9.99 0.99
N PHE A 189 12.23 10.97 1.66
CA PHE A 189 11.07 11.71 1.13
C PHE A 189 11.39 13.17 0.83
N GLY A 190 12.53 13.69 1.30
CA GLY A 190 12.91 15.09 1.14
C GLY A 190 13.19 15.48 -0.30
N THR A 191 13.03 16.75 -0.58
CA THR A 191 13.34 17.35 -1.88
C THR A 191 14.78 17.86 -1.86
N LEU A 192 15.65 17.28 -2.69
CA LEU A 192 17.06 17.66 -2.81
C LEU A 192 17.30 18.81 -3.79
N GLY A 193 16.35 19.06 -4.66
CA GLY A 193 16.42 20.13 -5.65
C GLY A 193 15.12 20.22 -6.43
N ALA A 194 14.88 21.37 -7.00
CA ALA A 194 13.71 21.64 -7.82
C ALA A 194 14.11 22.52 -9.01
N GLU A 195 13.48 22.28 -10.15
CA GLU A 195 13.65 23.09 -11.36
C GLU A 195 12.29 23.39 -11.99
N THR A 196 12.04 24.64 -12.30
CA THR A 196 10.81 25.06 -12.99
C THR A 196 10.97 24.79 -14.49
N LEU A 197 10.23 23.83 -15.02
CA LEU A 197 10.27 23.45 -16.44
C LEU A 197 9.33 24.30 -17.29
N ALA A 198 8.21 24.75 -16.71
CA ALA A 198 7.20 25.60 -17.31
C ALA A 198 6.41 26.31 -16.20
N PRO A 199 5.56 27.31 -16.51
CA PRO A 199 4.62 27.83 -15.53
C PRO A 199 3.84 26.69 -14.86
N ASP A 200 3.79 26.69 -13.54
CA ASP A 200 3.12 25.67 -12.71
C ASP A 200 3.65 24.23 -12.85
N MET A 201 4.81 24.04 -13.50
CA MET A 201 5.46 22.72 -13.66
C MET A 201 6.85 22.73 -13.03
N VAL A 202 6.97 22.10 -11.86
CA VAL A 202 8.24 21.94 -11.13
C VAL A 202 8.65 20.49 -11.13
N ALA A 203 9.85 20.21 -11.67
CA ALA A 203 10.52 18.94 -11.53
C ALA A 203 11.26 18.86 -10.19
N LEU A 204 11.17 17.73 -9.51
CA LEU A 204 11.83 17.50 -8.23
C LEU A 204 12.96 16.50 -8.40
N ARG A 205 14.06 16.73 -7.69
CA ARG A 205 15.13 15.77 -7.49
C ARG A 205 15.01 15.17 -6.09
N ARG A 206 14.91 13.86 -6.01
CA ARG A 206 14.94 13.07 -4.77
C ARG A 206 16.00 11.96 -4.87
N THR A 207 16.29 11.29 -3.77
CA THR A 207 17.24 10.15 -3.72
C THR A 207 16.72 8.94 -4.46
N SER A 208 15.42 8.67 -4.36
CA SER A 208 14.76 7.53 -5.03
C SER A 208 14.20 7.94 -6.37
N ALA A 209 14.26 7.03 -7.35
CA ALA A 209 13.61 7.20 -8.64
C ALA A 209 12.10 7.14 -8.50
N SER A 210 11.39 7.82 -9.41
CA SER A 210 9.94 7.79 -9.50
C SER A 210 9.48 7.73 -10.94
N GLY A 211 8.38 7.06 -11.20
CA GLY A 211 7.75 6.97 -12.50
C GLY A 211 7.50 8.35 -13.12
N GLY A 212 8.23 8.64 -14.21
CA GLY A 212 8.14 9.95 -14.89
C GLY A 212 8.62 11.15 -14.10
N GLY A 213 9.33 10.95 -12.98
CA GLY A 213 9.83 12.01 -12.10
C GLY A 213 8.73 12.73 -11.31
N LEU A 214 7.56 12.10 -11.15
CA LEU A 214 6.39 12.76 -10.55
C LEU A 214 6.39 12.78 -9.04
N HIS A 215 7.06 11.82 -8.38
CA HIS A 215 7.16 11.69 -6.92
C HIS A 215 5.79 11.84 -6.21
N PRO A 216 4.81 10.99 -6.53
CA PRO A 216 3.45 11.16 -6.04
C PRO A 216 3.26 10.71 -4.59
N ILE A 217 4.26 10.10 -3.96
CA ILE A 217 4.12 9.53 -2.62
C ILE A 217 4.58 10.54 -1.57
N ASP A 218 3.65 10.84 -0.67
CA ASP A 218 3.86 11.63 0.54
C ASP A 218 4.02 10.70 1.76
N ALA A 219 4.70 11.19 2.79
CA ALA A 219 4.95 10.47 4.04
C ALA A 219 4.06 11.00 5.17
N TYR A 220 3.41 10.07 5.87
CA TYR A 220 2.60 10.38 7.05
C TYR A 220 3.12 9.59 8.26
N PRO A 221 4.00 10.20 9.08
CA PRO A 221 4.48 9.56 10.29
C PRO A 221 3.42 9.44 11.38
N LEU A 222 3.26 8.23 11.94
CA LEU A 222 2.68 7.98 13.25
C LEU A 222 3.85 7.87 14.23
N VAL A 223 4.11 8.96 14.96
CA VAL A 223 5.18 9.06 15.96
C VAL A 223 4.72 8.44 17.27
N ILE A 224 5.53 7.52 17.81
CA ILE A 224 5.25 6.82 19.09
C ILE A 224 6.26 7.25 20.16
N ASN A 225 7.57 7.20 19.84
CA ASN A 225 8.63 7.47 20.79
C ASN A 225 9.88 8.05 20.10
N VAL A 226 9.80 9.27 19.61
CA VAL A 226 10.91 10.01 19.01
C VAL A 226 11.30 11.16 19.92
N GLU A 227 12.60 11.36 20.14
CA GLU A 227 13.13 12.42 21.00
C GLU A 227 12.64 13.80 20.56
N GLY A 228 12.14 14.60 21.48
CA GLY A 228 11.66 15.97 21.22
C GLY A 228 10.37 16.08 20.40
N LEU A 229 9.75 14.97 19.98
CA LEU A 229 8.48 14.98 19.29
C LEU A 229 7.36 14.42 20.17
N ALA A 230 6.23 15.09 20.19
CA ALA A 230 5.02 14.56 20.83
C ALA A 230 4.51 13.33 20.05
N PRO A 231 4.01 12.27 20.71
CA PRO A 231 3.34 11.19 20.02
C PRO A 231 2.11 11.70 19.27
N GLY A 232 1.91 11.23 18.03
CA GLY A 232 0.83 11.71 17.19
C GLY A 232 0.97 11.33 15.73
N VAL A 233 -0.01 11.77 14.95
CA VAL A 233 -0.04 11.63 13.50
C VAL A 233 0.46 12.93 12.88
N TYR A 234 1.39 12.80 11.95
CA TYR A 234 2.02 13.94 11.27
C TYR A 234 1.91 13.80 9.75
N HIS A 235 2.00 14.92 9.05
CA HIS A 235 2.33 14.98 7.64
C HIS A 235 3.77 15.50 7.50
N TYR A 236 4.57 14.86 6.65
CA TYR A 236 5.91 15.32 6.33
C TYR A 236 5.89 16.23 5.11
N GLU A 237 6.19 17.49 5.30
CA GLU A 237 6.30 18.50 4.26
C GLU A 237 7.69 18.42 3.62
N SER A 238 7.76 17.83 2.43
CA SER A 238 9.03 17.44 1.80
C SER A 238 9.83 18.61 1.22
N ASP A 239 9.20 19.74 0.99
CA ASP A 239 9.79 20.99 0.46
C ASP A 239 10.40 21.86 1.57
N THR A 240 9.77 21.90 2.73
CA THR A 240 10.21 22.67 3.90
C THR A 240 11.00 21.84 4.91
N HIS A 241 11.02 20.51 4.74
CA HIS A 241 11.57 19.55 5.69
C HIS A 241 10.96 19.71 7.09
N ALA A 242 9.66 19.79 7.17
CA ALA A 242 8.91 19.99 8.40
C ALA A 242 7.92 18.86 8.68
N LEU A 243 7.54 18.73 9.94
CA LEU A 243 6.48 17.83 10.39
C LEU A 243 5.27 18.65 10.84
N ALA A 244 4.19 18.60 10.08
CA ALA A 244 2.91 19.19 10.45
C ALA A 244 2.12 18.19 11.32
N LEU A 245 1.86 18.54 12.58
CA LEU A 245 1.05 17.73 13.50
C LEU A 245 -0.42 17.77 13.08
N LEU A 246 -0.97 16.63 12.68
CA LEU A 246 -2.37 16.47 12.30
C LEU A 246 -3.24 16.09 13.50
N GLN A 247 -2.74 15.20 14.36
CA GLN A 247 -3.47 14.72 15.52
C GLN A 247 -2.51 14.36 16.65
N PRO A 248 -2.56 15.04 17.82
CA PRO A 248 -1.81 14.63 18.99
C PRO A 248 -2.44 13.37 19.61
N LEU A 249 -1.60 12.47 20.13
CA LEU A 249 -2.02 11.21 20.73
C LEU A 249 -1.25 10.96 22.05
N ALA A 250 -1.84 10.19 22.97
CA ALA A 250 -1.06 9.55 24.02
C ALA A 250 -0.22 8.42 23.40
N ARG A 251 0.96 8.13 23.98
CA ARG A 251 1.87 7.09 23.47
C ARG A 251 1.20 5.72 23.36
N GLU A 252 0.43 5.34 24.35
CA GLU A 252 -0.31 4.08 24.39
C GLU A 252 -1.34 3.99 23.27
N ARG A 253 -2.00 5.12 22.96
CA ARG A 253 -2.95 5.20 21.85
C ARG A 253 -2.25 5.11 20.50
N ALA A 254 -1.10 5.75 20.34
CA ALA A 254 -0.29 5.65 19.13
C ALA A 254 0.17 4.21 18.89
N ARG A 255 0.61 3.48 19.91
CA ARG A 255 0.95 2.05 19.84
C ARG A 255 -0.24 1.19 19.46
N ALA A 256 -1.39 1.40 20.08
CA ALA A 256 -2.60 0.66 19.76
C ALA A 256 -3.03 0.88 18.29
N LEU A 257 -2.93 2.10 17.79
CA LEU A 257 -3.17 2.42 16.39
C LEU A 257 -2.15 1.74 15.47
N ALA A 258 -0.85 1.76 15.81
CA ALA A 258 0.17 1.09 15.01
C ALA A 258 -0.15 -0.40 14.84
N SER A 259 -0.52 -1.11 15.89
CA SER A 259 -0.96 -2.50 15.81
C SER A 259 -2.24 -2.67 14.98
N ALA A 260 -3.28 -1.89 15.26
CA ALA A 260 -4.57 -2.00 14.57
C ALA A 260 -4.43 -1.73 13.06
N LEU A 261 -3.66 -0.70 12.68
CA LEU A 261 -3.47 -0.30 11.29
C LEU A 261 -2.57 -1.27 10.50
N THR A 262 -1.77 -2.09 11.20
CA THR A 262 -0.93 -3.14 10.59
C THR A 262 -1.48 -4.54 10.87
N ILE A 263 -2.79 -4.71 10.74
CA ILE A 263 -3.53 -5.98 10.88
C ILE A 263 -3.32 -6.72 12.21
N GLY A 264 -3.07 -5.99 13.30
CA GLY A 264 -2.84 -6.55 14.63
C GLY A 264 -1.42 -7.10 14.85
N GLN A 265 -0.45 -6.77 14.02
CA GLN A 265 0.94 -7.23 14.18
C GLN A 265 1.63 -6.42 15.30
N GLU A 266 1.59 -6.95 16.52
CA GLU A 266 2.08 -6.26 17.73
C GLU A 266 3.55 -5.85 17.65
N TYR A 267 4.39 -6.63 16.97
CA TYR A 267 5.81 -6.28 16.83
C TYR A 267 6.03 -4.98 16.02
N PHE A 268 5.11 -4.60 15.15
CA PHE A 268 5.18 -3.30 14.47
C PHE A 268 4.81 -2.14 15.41
N ALA A 269 4.00 -2.40 16.43
CA ALA A 269 3.68 -1.42 17.47
C ALA A 269 4.83 -1.15 18.45
N GLU A 270 5.89 -1.98 18.42
CA GLU A 270 7.13 -1.73 19.18
C GLU A 270 8.04 -0.71 18.47
N ALA A 271 7.84 -0.43 17.19
CA ALA A 271 8.61 0.59 16.48
C ALA A 271 8.41 1.98 17.12
N HIS A 272 9.39 2.85 16.92
CA HIS A 272 9.36 4.21 17.46
C HIS A 272 8.53 5.17 16.58
N ALA A 273 8.45 4.87 15.29
CA ALA A 273 7.55 5.53 14.35
C ALA A 273 7.17 4.58 13.21
N LEU A 274 5.94 4.70 12.72
CA LEU A 274 5.51 4.18 11.43
C LEU A 274 5.38 5.34 10.46
N VAL A 275 5.80 5.15 9.23
CA VAL A 275 5.66 6.15 8.16
C VAL A 275 4.79 5.55 7.07
N PHE A 276 3.54 5.98 6.99
CA PHE A 276 2.62 5.55 5.94
C PHE A 276 2.97 6.22 4.62
N HIS A 277 2.99 5.42 3.56
CA HIS A 277 3.14 5.88 2.17
C HIS A 277 1.76 6.16 1.61
N VAL A 278 1.49 7.41 1.30
CA VAL A 278 0.23 7.85 0.70
C VAL A 278 0.50 8.39 -0.69
N ALA A 279 -0.10 7.78 -1.70
CA ALA A 279 0.05 8.23 -3.07
C ALA A 279 -1.04 9.23 -3.46
N ARG A 280 -0.63 10.36 -4.03
CA ARG A 280 -1.49 11.34 -4.68
C ARG A 280 -1.68 10.98 -6.14
N LEU A 281 -2.81 10.40 -6.44
CA LEU A 281 -3.11 9.92 -7.79
C LEU A 281 -3.44 11.06 -8.75
N ASP A 282 -3.99 12.17 -8.26
CA ASP A 282 -4.16 13.39 -9.05
C ASP A 282 -2.83 13.86 -9.66
N ARG A 283 -1.72 13.83 -8.87
CA ARG A 283 -0.38 14.17 -9.35
C ARG A 283 0.15 13.13 -10.32
N HIS A 284 -0.01 11.84 -10.02
CA HIS A 284 0.50 10.76 -10.85
C HIS A 284 -0.25 10.65 -12.18
N HIS A 285 -1.58 10.65 -12.11
CA HIS A 285 -2.44 10.51 -13.27
C HIS A 285 -2.54 11.80 -14.10
N TRP A 286 -2.02 12.93 -13.60
CA TRP A 286 -1.83 14.10 -14.46
C TRP A 286 -1.08 13.75 -15.76
N LYS A 287 -0.02 12.93 -15.65
CA LYS A 287 0.78 12.46 -16.80
C LYS A 287 0.27 11.13 -17.36
N TYR A 288 -0.17 10.21 -16.49
CA TYR A 288 -0.51 8.84 -16.85
C TYR A 288 -2.02 8.56 -16.79
N ARG A 289 -2.81 9.56 -17.18
CA ARG A 289 -4.25 9.49 -17.19
C ARG A 289 -4.76 8.28 -17.98
N ARG A 290 -5.62 7.46 -17.35
CA ARG A 290 -6.20 6.24 -17.91
C ARG A 290 -5.18 5.23 -18.46
N HIS A 291 -3.91 5.36 -18.07
CA HIS A 291 -2.89 4.41 -18.52
C HIS A 291 -2.97 3.12 -17.68
N PRO A 292 -3.05 1.92 -18.29
CA PRO A 292 -3.28 0.66 -17.56
C PRO A 292 -2.15 0.28 -16.61
N LYS A 293 -0.93 0.83 -16.79
CA LYS A 293 0.22 0.58 -15.92
C LYS A 293 0.46 1.67 -14.87
N ALA A 294 -0.34 2.73 -14.84
CA ALA A 294 -0.12 3.86 -13.93
C ALA A 294 -0.12 3.41 -12.46
N TYR A 295 -1.14 2.65 -12.06
CA TYR A 295 -1.23 2.14 -10.70
C TYR A 295 -0.04 1.27 -10.29
N LYS A 296 0.45 0.42 -11.20
CA LYS A 296 1.65 -0.39 -10.97
C LYS A 296 2.90 0.47 -10.73
N ALA A 297 3.07 1.57 -11.47
CA ALA A 297 4.19 2.48 -11.29
C ALA A 297 4.21 3.10 -9.90
N VAL A 298 3.04 3.49 -9.37
CA VAL A 298 2.90 4.02 -8.00
C VAL A 298 3.35 3.01 -6.94
N LEU A 299 2.97 1.73 -7.09
CA LEU A 299 3.40 0.67 -6.17
C LEU A 299 4.92 0.45 -6.23
N LEU A 300 5.53 0.53 -7.42
CA LEU A 300 6.99 0.44 -7.58
C LEU A 300 7.71 1.64 -6.95
N ASP A 301 7.17 2.84 -7.07
CA ASP A 301 7.71 4.04 -6.42
C ASP A 301 7.75 3.88 -4.89
N SER A 302 6.71 3.29 -4.29
CA SER A 302 6.68 2.97 -2.85
C SER A 302 7.80 1.99 -2.47
N GLY A 303 8.07 0.99 -3.31
CA GLY A 303 9.18 0.06 -3.12
C GLY A 303 10.55 0.74 -3.19
N HIS A 304 10.76 1.69 -4.13
CA HIS A 304 11.99 2.47 -4.21
C HIS A 304 12.23 3.30 -2.94
N LEU A 305 11.20 4.00 -2.47
CA LEU A 305 11.27 4.79 -1.24
C LEU A 305 11.55 3.90 -0.03
N SER A 306 10.86 2.76 0.08
CA SER A 306 11.05 1.82 1.18
C SER A 306 12.47 1.27 1.22
N GLN A 307 13.08 0.90 0.09
CA GLN A 307 14.46 0.44 0.06
C GLN A 307 15.43 1.55 0.51
N THR A 308 15.23 2.78 0.07
CA THR A 308 16.03 3.92 0.51
C THR A 308 15.90 4.15 2.03
N PHE A 309 14.66 4.04 2.55
CA PHE A 309 14.39 4.11 3.98
C PHE A 309 15.17 3.06 4.78
N TYR A 310 15.17 1.80 4.33
CA TYR A 310 15.93 0.71 4.94
C TYR A 310 17.44 0.99 4.98
N LEU A 311 17.99 1.49 3.88
CA LEU A 311 19.43 1.76 3.78
C LEU A 311 19.85 2.90 4.71
N LEU A 312 19.07 3.96 4.77
CA LEU A 312 19.32 5.09 5.68
C LEU A 312 19.18 4.68 7.16
N ALA A 313 18.21 3.83 7.47
CA ALA A 313 18.08 3.26 8.81
C ALA A 313 19.29 2.38 9.15
N ALA A 314 19.72 1.51 8.23
CA ALA A 314 20.88 0.64 8.42
C ALA A 314 22.20 1.44 8.60
N GLU A 315 22.38 2.53 7.83
CA GLU A 315 23.52 3.46 7.97
C GLU A 315 23.61 4.03 9.39
N ARG A 316 22.48 4.24 10.05
CA ARG A 316 22.38 4.76 11.42
C ARG A 316 22.34 3.69 12.50
N GLY A 317 22.52 2.41 12.14
CA GLY A 317 22.36 1.32 13.10
C GLY A 317 20.95 1.14 13.63
N LEU A 318 19.96 1.70 12.94
CA LEU A 318 18.55 1.56 13.26
C LEU A 318 17.96 0.29 12.65
N GLY A 319 16.91 -0.22 13.28
CA GLY A 319 16.06 -1.25 12.72
C GLY A 319 14.92 -0.65 11.88
N ALA A 320 14.60 -1.30 10.77
CA ALA A 320 13.48 -0.91 9.93
C ALA A 320 12.71 -2.13 9.41
N PHE A 321 11.45 -1.91 9.03
CA PHE A 321 10.62 -2.85 8.27
C PHE A 321 9.76 -2.11 7.25
N TYR A 322 9.17 -2.86 6.33
CA TYR A 322 8.08 -2.40 5.46
C TYR A 322 6.97 -3.44 5.43
N THR A 323 5.74 -2.98 5.42
CA THR A 323 4.56 -3.84 5.24
C THR A 323 3.56 -3.19 4.31
N ALA A 324 3.03 -4.00 3.38
CA ALA A 324 1.83 -3.67 2.61
C ALA A 324 0.56 -4.23 3.27
N ALA A 325 0.72 -5.04 4.33
CA ALA A 325 -0.39 -5.58 5.11
C ALA A 325 -0.86 -4.52 6.13
N ILE A 326 -1.58 -3.53 5.63
CA ILE A 326 -2.20 -2.45 6.40
C ILE A 326 -3.72 -2.50 6.22
N ASN A 327 -4.45 -1.98 7.19
CA ASN A 327 -5.88 -1.71 7.04
C ASN A 327 -6.06 -0.38 6.30
N ASP A 328 -6.02 -0.42 4.97
CA ASP A 328 -5.95 0.76 4.10
C ASP A 328 -7.09 1.74 4.34
N ALA A 329 -8.31 1.24 4.51
CA ALA A 329 -9.48 2.08 4.77
C ALA A 329 -9.41 2.77 6.14
N ASP A 330 -8.87 2.08 7.16
CA ASP A 330 -8.68 2.67 8.50
C ASP A 330 -7.56 3.72 8.48
N VAL A 331 -6.48 3.48 7.73
CA VAL A 331 -5.43 4.48 7.50
C VAL A 331 -6.01 5.70 6.79
N ALA A 332 -6.79 5.49 5.73
CA ALA A 332 -7.43 6.57 4.98
C ALA A 332 -8.37 7.40 5.87
N ALA A 333 -9.15 6.75 6.74
CA ALA A 333 -10.04 7.42 7.69
C ALA A 333 -9.24 8.23 8.75
N LEU A 334 -8.16 7.65 9.32
CA LEU A 334 -7.30 8.32 10.29
C LEU A 334 -6.66 9.59 9.69
N LEU A 335 -6.15 9.48 8.47
CA LEU A 335 -5.45 10.56 7.78
C LEU A 335 -6.40 11.52 7.04
N LYS A 336 -7.71 11.24 7.04
CA LYS A 336 -8.74 11.98 6.30
C LYS A 336 -8.40 12.13 4.82
N LEU A 337 -7.92 11.06 4.20
CA LEU A 337 -7.56 11.05 2.79
C LEU A 337 -8.80 11.28 1.90
N ARG A 338 -8.58 11.97 0.79
CA ARG A 338 -9.61 12.15 -0.24
C ARG A 338 -9.81 10.83 -1.00
N PRO A 339 -10.98 10.17 -0.90
CA PRO A 339 -11.23 8.90 -1.58
C PRO A 339 -10.89 8.96 -3.08
N GLN A 340 -10.31 7.93 -3.64
CA GLN A 340 -9.87 7.78 -5.03
C GLN A 340 -8.84 8.82 -5.53
N VAL A 341 -8.48 9.81 -4.71
CA VAL A 341 -7.46 10.84 -5.02
C VAL A 341 -6.17 10.55 -4.26
N GLU A 342 -6.30 10.16 -3.00
CA GLU A 342 -5.19 9.80 -2.12
C GLU A 342 -5.39 8.39 -1.60
N ILE A 343 -4.37 7.54 -1.74
CA ILE A 343 -4.44 6.13 -1.34
C ILE A 343 -3.28 5.74 -0.44
N ALA A 344 -3.56 5.01 0.63
CA ALA A 344 -2.53 4.37 1.43
C ALA A 344 -2.01 3.12 0.69
N ILE A 345 -0.69 2.90 0.71
CA ILE A 345 -0.06 1.78 0.00
C ILE A 345 0.59 0.80 0.97
N GLY A 346 1.21 1.30 2.02
CA GLY A 346 1.94 0.52 3.00
C GLY A 346 2.62 1.41 4.01
N ALA A 347 3.42 0.83 4.89
CA ALA A 347 4.12 1.56 5.92
C ALA A 347 5.55 1.04 6.12
N ASN A 348 6.52 1.95 6.27
CA ASN A 348 7.78 1.67 6.90
C ASN A 348 7.67 1.87 8.42
N GLY A 349 8.33 1.02 9.19
CA GLY A 349 8.60 1.29 10.59
C GLY A 349 10.07 1.49 10.83
N VAL A 350 10.42 2.26 11.88
CA VAL A 350 11.80 2.53 12.27
C VAL A 350 11.91 2.63 13.80
N GLY A 351 13.07 2.24 14.31
CA GLY A 351 13.35 2.35 15.73
C GLY A 351 14.73 1.84 16.11
N VAL A 352 15.07 1.97 17.39
CA VAL A 352 16.27 1.40 17.98
C VAL A 352 16.09 -0.11 18.07
N PRO A 353 16.91 -0.92 17.37
CA PRO A 353 16.71 -2.38 17.33
C PRO A 353 17.06 -3.01 18.68
N ASP A 354 16.41 -4.14 18.99
CA ASP A 354 16.76 -5.01 20.10
C ASP A 354 17.38 -6.32 19.56
N PRO A 355 18.71 -6.37 19.39
CA PRO A 355 19.37 -7.55 18.83
C PRO A 355 19.25 -8.80 19.73
N SER A 356 18.96 -8.63 21.03
CA SER A 356 18.85 -9.76 21.96
C SER A 356 17.60 -10.61 21.68
N ARG A 357 16.60 -10.05 21.00
CA ARG A 357 15.34 -10.71 20.64
C ARG A 357 15.31 -11.19 19.19
N ASP A 358 16.31 -10.84 18.36
CA ASP A 358 16.42 -11.29 16.98
C ASP A 358 16.88 -12.76 16.94
N LEU A 359 15.97 -13.67 16.60
CA LEU A 359 16.23 -15.11 16.55
C LEU A 359 16.69 -15.61 15.17
N LEU A 360 16.42 -14.85 14.10
CA LEU A 360 16.86 -15.17 12.74
C LEU A 360 18.14 -14.38 12.39
N HIS A 361 19.27 -14.93 12.79
CA HIS A 361 20.57 -14.44 12.31
C HIS A 361 20.89 -15.07 10.96
N LEU A 362 20.36 -14.51 9.87
CA LEU A 362 20.91 -14.78 8.55
C LEU A 362 22.30 -14.14 8.49
N LYS A 363 23.32 -14.91 8.90
CA LYS A 363 24.72 -14.44 8.79
C LYS A 363 24.99 -14.22 7.31
N PRO A 364 25.60 -13.08 6.94
CA PRO A 364 26.11 -12.91 5.59
C PRO A 364 27.07 -14.05 5.30
N VAL A 365 26.73 -14.93 4.39
CA VAL A 365 27.65 -15.95 3.90
C VAL A 365 28.56 -15.26 2.87
N PRO A 366 29.88 -15.49 2.86
CA PRO A 366 30.71 -15.09 1.73
C PRO A 366 30.07 -15.61 0.44
N TRP A 367 29.92 -14.75 -0.55
CA TRP A 367 29.22 -15.10 -1.80
C TRP A 367 29.77 -16.37 -2.46
N ALA A 368 31.08 -16.60 -2.33
CA ALA A 368 31.74 -17.80 -2.82
C ALA A 368 31.24 -19.12 -2.16
N ALA A 369 30.69 -19.07 -0.95
CA ALA A 369 30.16 -20.24 -0.26
C ALA A 369 28.68 -20.54 -0.58
N VAL A 370 28.01 -19.70 -1.36
CA VAL A 370 26.63 -19.93 -1.85
C VAL A 370 26.64 -20.70 -3.18
N ALA A 371 27.80 -20.82 -3.81
CA ALA A 371 27.96 -21.45 -5.13
C ALA A 371 28.24 -22.97 -5.05
N GLU A 372 28.45 -23.53 -3.86
CA GLU A 372 28.53 -24.97 -3.58
C GLU A 372 27.16 -25.52 -3.12
#